data_0f8f4fee0b0faccc65479512b84a6e33
#
_entry.id   0f8f4fee0b0faccc65479512b84a6e33
#
_cell.length_a   1.000
_cell.length_b   1.000
_cell.length_c   1.000
_cell.angle_alpha   90.00
_cell.angle_beta   90.00
_cell.angle_gamma   90.00
#
_symmetry.space_group_name_H-M   'P 1'
#
loop_
_entity.id
_entity.type
_entity.pdbx_description
1 polymer ?
#
loop_
_entity_poly.entity_id
_entity_poly.type
_entity_poly.pdbx_seq_one_letter_code
_entity_poly.pdbx_strand_id
1 'polypeptide(L)'
;HADIVRVSQNLCAKIPEGVDDESAAFTVLASIGLQGIRLANPTLGESFVVTGVGLIGLLTVQLLRAQGCRVLAIDFDENKLKCAAQMGAETCCPSRGEDPVAAGRRLSRGQGVDGVIITAATPSNDPVRQAAQMCRKRGRIVLVGVAGLELNRADFYEKELSFQVSCSYGPGRYDPSYEEQGNDYPFGLVRWTEQRNFDAVLDMFVEGNVVTESFITL
;
A
#
# COMPACT_ATOMS: atom_id res chain seq x y z
N HIS A 1 -25.31 -1.32 -10.33
CA HIS A 1 -25.10 -2.76 -10.15
C HIS A 1 -25.94 -3.51 -11.20
N ALA A 2 -25.36 -4.53 -11.81
CA ALA A 2 -26.00 -5.38 -12.82
C ALA A 2 -25.36 -6.78 -12.78
N ASP A 3 -26.15 -7.79 -13.16
CA ASP A 3 -25.68 -9.18 -13.22
C ASP A 3 -24.67 -9.41 -14.35
N ILE A 4 -24.75 -8.56 -15.39
CA ILE A 4 -23.84 -8.59 -16.54
C ILE A 4 -23.36 -7.16 -16.80
N VAL A 5 -22.04 -7.01 -16.89
CA VAL A 5 -21.38 -5.75 -17.24
C VAL A 5 -20.48 -5.96 -18.45
N ARG A 6 -20.32 -4.92 -19.28
CA ARG A 6 -19.36 -4.92 -20.38
C ARG A 6 -18.21 -3.97 -20.04
N VAL A 7 -17.02 -4.53 -19.91
CA VAL A 7 -15.79 -3.79 -19.62
C VAL A 7 -14.69 -4.25 -20.56
N SER A 8 -13.64 -3.44 -20.72
CA SER A 8 -12.45 -3.82 -21.47
C SER A 8 -11.78 -5.03 -20.82
N GLN A 9 -11.22 -5.93 -21.64
CA GLN A 9 -10.52 -7.12 -21.12
C GLN A 9 -9.32 -6.78 -20.23
N ASN A 10 -8.64 -5.66 -20.48
CA ASN A 10 -7.51 -5.22 -19.67
C ASN A 10 -7.90 -4.75 -18.26
N LEU A 11 -9.21 -4.55 -18.01
CA LEU A 11 -9.78 -4.22 -16.71
C LEU A 11 -10.42 -5.43 -16.01
N CYS A 12 -10.23 -6.63 -16.57
CA CYS A 12 -10.76 -7.88 -16.02
C CYS A 12 -9.62 -8.81 -15.65
N ALA A 13 -9.75 -9.49 -14.54
CA ALA A 13 -8.95 -10.65 -14.17
C ALA A 13 -9.89 -11.83 -13.87
N LYS A 14 -9.48 -13.03 -14.22
CA LYS A 14 -10.28 -14.21 -13.92
C LYS A 14 -10.10 -14.59 -12.45
N ILE A 15 -11.19 -14.70 -11.72
CA ILE A 15 -11.15 -15.21 -10.34
C ILE A 15 -10.72 -16.68 -10.40
N PRO A 16 -9.60 -17.05 -9.75
CA PRO A 16 -9.11 -18.42 -9.73
C PRO A 16 -9.99 -19.32 -8.85
N GLU A 17 -9.91 -20.62 -9.07
CA GLU A 17 -10.55 -21.60 -8.19
C GLU A 17 -10.01 -21.46 -6.76
N GLY A 18 -10.90 -21.50 -5.77
CA GLY A 18 -10.55 -21.36 -4.34
C GLY A 18 -10.62 -19.94 -3.81
N VAL A 19 -10.90 -18.93 -4.65
CA VAL A 19 -11.19 -17.56 -4.20
C VAL A 19 -12.71 -17.33 -4.30
N ASP A 20 -13.33 -16.95 -3.18
CA ASP A 20 -14.75 -16.59 -3.15
C ASP A 20 -14.99 -15.17 -3.69
N ASP A 21 -16.23 -14.88 -4.06
CA ASP A 21 -16.62 -13.59 -4.63
C ASP A 21 -16.43 -12.42 -3.65
N GLU A 22 -16.59 -12.68 -2.36
CA GLU A 22 -16.42 -11.69 -1.29
C GLU A 22 -14.95 -11.25 -1.21
N SER A 23 -14.02 -12.19 -1.18
CA SER A 23 -12.57 -11.90 -1.22
C SER A 23 -12.18 -11.25 -2.55
N ALA A 24 -12.69 -11.76 -3.68
CA ALA A 24 -12.41 -11.21 -4.99
C ALA A 24 -12.83 -9.73 -5.14
N ALA A 25 -13.88 -9.29 -4.43
CA ALA A 25 -14.32 -7.90 -4.43
C ALA A 25 -13.25 -6.91 -3.91
N PHE A 26 -12.28 -7.37 -3.15
CA PHE A 26 -11.17 -6.55 -2.64
C PHE A 26 -9.97 -6.44 -3.61
N THR A 27 -9.98 -7.16 -4.73
CA THR A 27 -8.85 -7.22 -5.68
C THR A 27 -8.36 -5.85 -6.12
N VAL A 28 -9.26 -4.97 -6.54
CA VAL A 28 -8.91 -3.63 -7.02
C VAL A 28 -8.31 -2.78 -5.88
N LEU A 29 -8.90 -2.85 -4.69
CA LEU A 29 -8.42 -2.10 -3.52
C LEU A 29 -7.04 -2.57 -3.03
N ALA A 30 -6.82 -3.87 -3.04
CA ALA A 30 -5.50 -4.45 -2.73
C ALA A 30 -4.46 -4.07 -3.80
N SER A 31 -4.85 -3.99 -5.06
CA SER A 31 -3.96 -3.57 -6.16
C SER A 31 -3.52 -2.11 -6.06
N ILE A 32 -4.33 -1.23 -5.45
CA ILE A 32 -3.92 0.14 -5.11
C ILE A 32 -2.75 0.11 -4.11
N GLY A 33 -2.87 -0.68 -3.05
CA GLY A 33 -1.78 -0.90 -2.08
C GLY A 33 -0.55 -1.54 -2.72
N LEU A 34 -0.77 -2.57 -3.57
CA LEU A 34 0.31 -3.26 -4.29
C LEU A 34 1.08 -2.31 -5.22
N GLN A 35 0.40 -1.39 -5.92
CA GLN A 35 1.09 -0.40 -6.75
C GLN A 35 1.99 0.50 -5.90
N GLY A 36 1.53 0.94 -4.74
CA GLY A 36 2.37 1.69 -3.80
C GLY A 36 3.61 0.89 -3.36
N ILE A 37 3.45 -0.40 -3.09
CA ILE A 37 4.56 -1.31 -2.75
C ILE A 37 5.53 -1.45 -3.93
N ARG A 38 5.05 -1.62 -5.16
CA ARG A 38 5.93 -1.71 -6.35
C ARG A 38 6.75 -0.46 -6.57
N LEU A 39 6.19 0.73 -6.35
CA LEU A 39 6.93 2.00 -6.42
C LEU A 39 7.97 2.11 -5.29
N ALA A 40 7.64 1.63 -4.10
CA ALA A 40 8.58 1.57 -2.98
C ALA A 40 9.66 0.51 -3.17
N ASN A 41 9.43 -0.51 -3.99
CA ASN A 41 10.35 -1.58 -4.34
C ASN A 41 11.06 -2.20 -3.11
N PRO A 42 10.31 -2.75 -2.14
CA PRO A 42 10.89 -3.34 -0.93
C PRO A 42 11.65 -4.62 -1.23
N THR A 43 12.63 -4.91 -0.39
CA THR A 43 13.36 -6.17 -0.38
C THR A 43 13.16 -6.93 0.94
N LEU A 44 13.39 -8.24 0.92
CA LEU A 44 13.23 -9.11 2.09
C LEU A 44 13.98 -8.55 3.31
N GLY A 45 13.30 -8.45 4.44
CA GLY A 45 13.88 -8.01 5.71
C GLY A 45 13.89 -6.51 5.95
N GLU A 46 13.51 -5.69 4.97
CA GLU A 46 13.37 -4.24 5.16
C GLU A 46 12.25 -3.90 6.16
N SER A 47 12.34 -2.72 6.74
CA SER A 47 11.34 -2.16 7.66
C SER A 47 10.54 -1.06 6.99
N PHE A 48 9.22 -1.26 6.96
CA PHE A 48 8.28 -0.34 6.35
C PHE A 48 7.26 0.18 7.37
N VAL A 49 6.81 1.40 7.15
CA VAL A 49 5.69 2.01 7.89
C VAL A 49 4.52 2.18 6.95
N VAL A 50 3.32 1.84 7.42
CA VAL A 50 2.06 2.16 6.75
C VAL A 50 1.33 3.19 7.62
N THR A 51 1.16 4.41 7.10
CA THR A 51 0.46 5.50 7.80
C THR A 51 -0.98 5.61 7.28
N GLY A 52 -1.94 5.40 8.18
CA GLY A 52 -3.36 5.28 7.86
C GLY A 52 -3.73 3.83 7.53
N VAL A 53 -4.26 3.08 8.49
CA VAL A 53 -4.66 1.68 8.27
C VAL A 53 -6.18 1.53 8.13
N GLY A 54 -6.77 2.33 7.22
CA GLY A 54 -8.06 2.00 6.63
C GLY A 54 -7.95 0.74 5.75
N LEU A 55 -8.97 0.43 4.98
CA LEU A 55 -9.02 -0.80 4.17
C LEU A 55 -7.78 -0.98 3.27
N ILE A 56 -7.42 0.03 2.47
CA ILE A 56 -6.22 -0.04 1.61
C ILE A 56 -4.95 -0.21 2.46
N GLY A 57 -4.86 0.48 3.60
CA GLY A 57 -3.71 0.37 4.50
C GLY A 57 -3.56 -1.03 5.10
N LEU A 58 -4.65 -1.65 5.55
CA LEU A 58 -4.64 -3.03 6.07
C LEU A 58 -4.26 -4.06 5.01
N LEU A 59 -4.75 -3.91 3.78
CA LEU A 59 -4.33 -4.74 2.64
C LEU A 59 -2.83 -4.53 2.32
N THR A 60 -2.35 -3.28 2.38
CA THR A 60 -0.92 -2.94 2.19
C THR A 60 -0.05 -3.58 3.28
N VAL A 61 -0.50 -3.61 4.54
CA VAL A 61 0.21 -4.28 5.64
C VAL A 61 0.40 -5.76 5.34
N GLN A 62 -0.65 -6.47 4.92
CA GLN A 62 -0.58 -7.89 4.60
C GLN A 62 0.38 -8.16 3.43
N LEU A 63 0.27 -7.39 2.34
CA LEU A 63 1.15 -7.53 1.17
C LEU A 63 2.63 -7.29 1.52
N LEU A 64 2.96 -6.29 2.34
CA LEU A 64 4.32 -6.06 2.82
C LEU A 64 4.82 -7.20 3.72
N ARG A 65 3.94 -7.75 4.57
CA ARG A 65 4.26 -8.91 5.40
C ARG A 65 4.53 -10.15 4.55
N ALA A 66 3.69 -10.41 3.53
CA ALA A 66 3.89 -11.49 2.57
C ALA A 66 5.24 -11.36 1.83
N GLN A 67 5.70 -10.13 1.56
CA GLN A 67 7.00 -9.86 0.95
C GLN A 67 8.17 -10.00 1.94
N GLY A 68 7.90 -10.32 3.21
CA GLY A 68 8.92 -10.53 4.23
C GLY A 68 9.46 -9.25 4.87
N CYS A 69 8.73 -8.13 4.77
CA CYS A 69 9.07 -6.90 5.47
C CYS A 69 8.62 -6.93 6.93
N ARG A 70 9.33 -6.19 7.78
CA ARG A 70 8.83 -5.80 9.10
C ARG A 70 7.96 -4.56 8.94
N VAL A 71 6.76 -4.56 9.51
CA VAL A 71 5.78 -3.50 9.27
C VAL A 71 5.34 -2.85 10.57
N LEU A 72 5.31 -1.52 10.59
CA LEU A 72 4.67 -0.69 11.61
C LEU A 72 3.42 -0.03 11.00
N ALA A 73 2.28 -0.24 11.63
CA ALA A 73 1.01 0.40 11.29
C ALA A 73 0.77 1.62 12.21
N ILE A 74 0.44 2.76 11.61
CA ILE A 74 0.14 4.01 12.35
C ILE A 74 -1.28 4.45 12.00
N ASP A 75 -2.13 4.60 13.00
CA ASP A 75 -3.48 5.18 12.86
C ASP A 75 -3.93 5.79 14.19
N PHE A 76 -4.92 6.67 14.15
CA PHE A 76 -5.56 7.25 15.34
C PHE A 76 -6.64 6.33 15.92
N ASP A 77 -7.12 5.35 15.15
CA ASP A 77 -8.18 4.41 15.53
C ASP A 77 -7.57 3.09 16.05
N GLU A 78 -7.77 2.84 17.33
CA GLU A 78 -7.26 1.62 17.98
C GLU A 78 -7.86 0.33 17.42
N ASN A 79 -9.10 0.35 16.90
CA ASN A 79 -9.71 -0.86 16.35
C ASN A 79 -9.04 -1.27 15.05
N LYS A 80 -8.72 -0.31 14.19
CA LYS A 80 -7.94 -0.55 12.97
C LYS A 80 -6.54 -1.08 13.30
N LEU A 81 -5.90 -0.53 14.35
CA LEU A 81 -4.60 -1.00 14.79
C LEU A 81 -4.65 -2.42 15.36
N LYS A 82 -5.74 -2.82 16.03
CA LYS A 82 -5.94 -4.22 16.44
C LYS A 82 -5.99 -5.16 15.23
N CYS A 83 -6.68 -4.78 14.15
CA CYS A 83 -6.69 -5.55 12.91
C CYS A 83 -5.27 -5.64 12.32
N ALA A 84 -4.54 -4.52 12.24
CA ALA A 84 -3.17 -4.51 11.74
C ALA A 84 -2.22 -5.40 12.57
N ALA A 85 -2.40 -5.43 13.90
CA ALA A 85 -1.63 -6.31 14.79
C ALA A 85 -1.91 -7.79 14.52
N GLN A 86 -3.17 -8.16 14.28
CA GLN A 86 -3.55 -9.54 13.90
C GLN A 86 -2.91 -9.96 12.57
N MET A 87 -2.65 -9.01 11.67
CA MET A 87 -1.94 -9.21 10.40
C MET A 87 -0.40 -9.20 10.54
N GLY A 88 0.11 -9.14 11.78
CA GLY A 88 1.53 -9.24 12.08
C GLY A 88 2.31 -7.92 12.01
N ALA A 89 1.64 -6.77 12.03
CA ALA A 89 2.30 -5.48 12.14
C ALA A 89 2.54 -5.10 13.62
N GLU A 90 3.63 -4.39 13.90
CA GLU A 90 3.73 -3.54 15.09
C GLU A 90 2.77 -2.34 14.93
N THR A 91 2.33 -1.73 16.02
CA THR A 91 1.35 -0.64 15.98
C THR A 91 1.82 0.59 16.73
N CYS A 92 1.36 1.76 16.28
CA CYS A 92 1.54 3.04 16.94
C CYS A 92 0.25 3.85 16.86
N CYS A 93 -0.24 4.32 18.01
CA CYS A 93 -1.48 5.07 18.16
C CYS A 93 -1.22 6.49 18.65
N PRO A 94 -1.14 7.50 17.75
CA PRO A 94 -0.88 8.89 18.18
C PRO A 94 -1.96 9.46 19.10
N SER A 95 -3.22 8.99 19.00
CA SER A 95 -4.29 9.42 19.92
C SER A 95 -4.05 9.02 21.38
N ARG A 96 -3.15 8.06 21.62
CA ARG A 96 -2.69 7.66 22.96
C ARG A 96 -1.41 8.38 23.41
N GLY A 97 -0.95 9.36 22.64
CA GLY A 97 0.29 10.09 22.91
C GLY A 97 1.56 9.36 22.45
N GLU A 98 1.43 8.31 21.64
CA GLU A 98 2.58 7.63 21.07
C GLU A 98 3.20 8.45 19.92
N ASP A 99 4.53 8.53 19.89
CA ASP A 99 5.26 9.25 18.84
C ASP A 99 5.55 8.34 17.65
N PRO A 100 4.98 8.63 16.45
CA PRO A 100 5.20 7.86 15.22
C PRO A 100 6.67 7.77 14.81
N VAL A 101 7.43 8.87 14.98
CA VAL A 101 8.84 8.90 14.58
C VAL A 101 9.68 8.02 15.51
N ALA A 102 9.43 8.08 16.81
CA ALA A 102 10.07 7.21 17.77
C ALA A 102 9.71 5.73 17.54
N ALA A 103 8.45 5.43 17.20
CA ALA A 103 8.01 4.08 16.86
C ALA A 103 8.73 3.53 15.61
N GLY A 104 8.84 4.32 14.54
CA GLY A 104 9.60 3.94 13.34
C GLY A 104 11.09 3.69 13.63
N ARG A 105 11.69 4.51 14.49
CA ARG A 105 13.06 4.30 14.94
C ARG A 105 13.23 3.00 15.74
N ARG A 106 12.28 2.64 16.60
CA ARG A 106 12.31 1.36 17.34
C ARG A 106 12.22 0.18 16.37
N LEU A 107 11.24 0.17 15.43
CA LEU A 107 11.11 -0.87 14.42
C LEU A 107 12.43 -1.10 13.66
N SER A 108 13.11 -0.02 13.29
CA SER A 108 14.36 -0.05 12.50
C SER A 108 15.63 -0.19 13.35
N ARG A 109 15.51 -0.50 14.64
CA ARG A 109 16.65 -0.63 15.58
C ARG A 109 17.55 0.62 15.59
N GLY A 110 16.95 1.80 15.48
CA GLY A 110 17.63 3.09 15.52
C GLY A 110 18.20 3.58 14.18
N GLN A 111 18.18 2.77 13.12
CA GLN A 111 18.77 3.12 11.82
C GLN A 111 17.88 4.02 10.95
N GLY A 112 16.59 4.10 11.25
CA GLY A 112 15.55 4.66 10.39
C GLY A 112 14.97 3.61 9.44
N VAL A 113 13.68 3.77 9.11
CA VAL A 113 12.95 2.80 8.27
C VAL A 113 13.37 2.90 6.81
N ASP A 114 13.26 1.80 6.07
CA ASP A 114 13.61 1.73 4.66
C ASP A 114 12.59 2.43 3.78
N GLY A 115 11.33 2.41 4.18
CA GLY A 115 10.29 3.13 3.47
C GLY A 115 9.04 3.38 4.28
N VAL A 116 8.21 4.31 3.78
CA VAL A 116 6.89 4.64 4.32
C VAL A 116 5.89 4.66 3.18
N ILE A 117 4.77 3.97 3.35
CA ILE A 117 3.61 4.04 2.46
C ILE A 117 2.50 4.79 3.20
N ILE A 118 2.05 5.90 2.62
CA ILE A 118 1.02 6.75 3.21
C ILE A 118 -0.30 6.44 2.51
N THR A 119 -1.21 5.78 3.23
CA THR A 119 -2.56 5.43 2.79
C THR A 119 -3.64 6.25 3.50
N ALA A 120 -3.23 7.17 4.37
CA ALA A 120 -4.11 8.09 5.08
C ALA A 120 -4.79 9.08 4.12
N ALA A 121 -6.00 9.52 4.49
CA ALA A 121 -6.71 10.63 3.84
C ALA A 121 -6.84 11.78 4.85
N THR A 122 -6.06 12.85 4.66
CA THR A 122 -6.01 14.00 5.56
C THR A 122 -5.48 15.24 4.82
N PRO A 123 -5.96 16.46 5.16
CA PRO A 123 -5.37 17.68 4.63
C PRO A 123 -4.03 18.05 5.30
N SER A 124 -3.62 17.36 6.38
CA SER A 124 -2.38 17.65 7.11
C SER A 124 -1.13 17.27 6.31
N ASN A 125 -0.06 18.02 6.49
CA ASN A 125 1.28 17.71 5.99
C ASN A 125 2.05 16.75 6.92
N ASP A 126 1.53 16.46 8.12
CA ASP A 126 2.20 15.65 9.14
C ASP A 126 2.60 14.25 8.68
N PRO A 127 1.76 13.49 7.94
CA PRO A 127 2.16 12.15 7.49
C PRO A 127 3.44 12.17 6.65
N VAL A 128 3.58 13.14 5.75
CA VAL A 128 4.77 13.26 4.89
C VAL A 128 5.98 13.74 5.68
N ARG A 129 5.80 14.72 6.57
CA ARG A 129 6.87 15.22 7.45
C ARG A 129 7.39 14.13 8.39
N GLN A 130 6.51 13.39 9.05
CA GLN A 130 6.87 12.28 9.92
C GLN A 130 7.56 11.15 9.14
N ALA A 131 7.08 10.83 7.95
CA ALA A 131 7.72 9.87 7.07
C ALA A 131 9.17 10.26 6.76
N ALA A 132 9.42 11.52 6.41
CA ALA A 132 10.77 12.01 6.16
C ALA A 132 11.66 11.93 7.40
N GLN A 133 11.12 12.22 8.59
CA GLN A 133 11.85 12.17 9.86
C GLN A 133 12.24 10.74 10.25
N MET A 134 11.36 9.74 10.02
CA MET A 134 11.61 8.35 10.42
C MET A 134 12.41 7.55 9.40
N CYS A 135 12.46 7.96 8.14
CA CYS A 135 13.26 7.29 7.12
C CYS A 135 14.76 7.39 7.37
N ARG A 136 15.51 6.33 7.04
CA ARG A 136 16.96 6.35 6.91
C ARG A 136 17.41 7.21 5.72
N LYS A 137 18.71 7.43 5.57
CA LYS A 137 19.26 8.00 4.33
C LYS A 137 18.86 7.15 3.14
N ARG A 138 18.45 7.79 2.03
CA ARG A 138 17.96 7.16 0.80
C ARG A 138 16.71 6.29 1.01
N GLY A 139 15.94 6.59 2.06
CA GLY A 139 14.64 5.96 2.29
C GLY A 139 13.62 6.41 1.24
N ARG A 140 12.53 5.65 1.12
CA ARG A 140 11.51 5.83 0.08
C ARG A 140 10.17 6.15 0.73
N ILE A 141 9.49 7.16 0.21
CA ILE A 141 8.16 7.56 0.67
C ILE A 141 7.22 7.49 -0.52
N VAL A 142 6.14 6.73 -0.38
CA VAL A 142 5.11 6.61 -1.42
C VAL A 142 3.78 7.06 -0.86
N LEU A 143 3.17 8.06 -1.50
CA LEU A 143 1.84 8.54 -1.18
C LEU A 143 0.82 7.80 -2.07
N VAL A 144 0.02 6.95 -1.44
CA VAL A 144 -1.09 6.21 -2.04
C VAL A 144 -2.42 6.90 -1.75
N GLY A 145 -2.57 7.41 -0.54
CA GLY A 145 -3.76 8.14 -0.09
C GLY A 145 -3.74 9.61 -0.50
N VAL A 146 -4.32 10.44 0.33
CA VAL A 146 -4.37 11.90 0.14
C VAL A 146 -3.80 12.59 1.37
N ALA A 147 -2.74 13.38 1.21
CA ALA A 147 -2.13 14.17 2.28
C ALA A 147 -1.77 15.57 1.77
N GLY A 148 -1.55 16.49 2.70
CA GLY A 148 -0.97 17.80 2.37
C GLY A 148 0.43 17.64 1.79
N LEU A 149 0.76 18.45 0.79
CA LEU A 149 2.04 18.39 0.05
C LEU A 149 2.84 19.70 0.15
N GLU A 150 2.68 20.45 1.24
CA GLU A 150 3.58 21.55 1.56
C GLU A 150 4.88 20.97 2.13
N LEU A 151 5.81 20.63 1.24
CA LEU A 151 7.04 19.95 1.57
C LEU A 151 8.15 20.93 1.96
N ASN A 152 8.82 20.65 3.09
CA ASN A 152 10.03 21.38 3.44
C ASN A 152 11.25 20.63 2.86
N ARG A 153 12.00 21.31 1.97
CA ARG A 153 13.20 20.72 1.38
C ARG A 153 14.20 20.19 2.41
N ALA A 154 14.32 20.82 3.57
CA ALA A 154 15.27 20.39 4.61
C ALA A 154 14.98 18.97 5.12
N ASP A 155 13.71 18.56 5.19
CA ASP A 155 13.32 17.22 5.65
C ASP A 155 13.82 16.09 4.73
N PHE A 156 14.05 16.41 3.44
CA PHE A 156 14.44 15.45 2.41
C PHE A 156 15.93 15.51 2.03
N TYR A 157 16.49 16.71 2.02
CA TYR A 157 17.78 17.01 1.42
C TYR A 157 18.95 16.25 2.06
N GLU A 158 19.08 16.30 3.39
CA GLU A 158 20.19 15.68 4.10
C GLU A 158 20.21 14.15 4.02
N LYS A 159 19.00 13.58 3.85
CA LYS A 159 18.82 12.13 3.75
C LYS A 159 18.72 11.64 2.30
N GLU A 160 18.68 12.53 1.32
CA GLU A 160 18.51 12.16 -0.10
C GLU A 160 17.29 11.24 -0.29
N LEU A 161 16.13 11.63 0.29
CA LEU A 161 14.92 10.82 0.27
C LEU A 161 14.25 10.83 -1.11
N SER A 162 13.69 9.69 -1.51
CA SER A 162 12.78 9.60 -2.64
C SER A 162 11.34 9.80 -2.15
N PHE A 163 10.57 10.64 -2.87
CA PHE A 163 9.14 10.81 -2.66
C PHE A 163 8.41 10.63 -3.98
N GLN A 164 7.38 9.78 -3.99
CA GLN A 164 6.59 9.50 -5.18
C GLN A 164 5.10 9.39 -4.83
N VAL A 165 4.24 9.94 -5.70
CA VAL A 165 2.80 9.75 -5.64
C VAL A 165 2.42 8.52 -6.46
N SER A 166 1.65 7.60 -5.87
CA SER A 166 1.13 6.43 -6.56
C SER A 166 -0.13 6.78 -7.35
N CYS A 167 -0.25 6.25 -8.56
CA CYS A 167 -1.43 6.41 -9.37
C CYS A 167 -2.27 5.13 -9.33
N SER A 168 -3.33 5.14 -8.53
CA SER A 168 -4.34 4.08 -8.48
C SER A 168 -3.74 2.67 -8.39
N TYR A 169 -4.16 1.73 -9.26
CA TYR A 169 -3.74 0.32 -9.26
C TYR A 169 -2.68 -0.01 -10.32
N GLY A 170 -2.05 1.01 -10.92
CA GLY A 170 -0.83 0.83 -11.69
C GLY A 170 -0.86 1.30 -13.14
N PRO A 171 0.18 0.97 -13.91
CA PRO A 171 0.31 1.33 -15.32
C PRO A 171 -0.85 0.83 -16.17
N GLY A 172 -1.32 1.67 -17.05
CA GLY A 172 -2.55 1.49 -17.82
C GLY A 172 -3.64 2.46 -17.40
N ARG A 173 -3.64 2.86 -16.12
CA ARG A 173 -4.63 3.79 -15.58
C ARG A 173 -4.56 5.15 -16.28
N TYR A 174 -5.72 5.62 -16.75
CA TYR A 174 -5.88 6.85 -17.54
C TYR A 174 -5.25 6.79 -18.95
N ASP A 175 -4.84 5.62 -19.43
CA ASP A 175 -4.45 5.43 -20.84
C ASP A 175 -5.65 4.85 -21.63
N PRO A 176 -6.32 5.66 -22.49
CA PRO A 176 -7.45 5.18 -23.28
C PRO A 176 -7.07 4.02 -24.22
N SER A 177 -5.82 3.96 -24.67
CA SER A 177 -5.35 2.83 -25.49
C SER A 177 -5.40 1.52 -24.73
N TYR A 178 -5.02 1.55 -23.45
CA TYR A 178 -5.06 0.38 -22.59
C TYR A 178 -6.47 0.09 -22.04
N GLU A 179 -7.13 1.11 -21.43
CA GLU A 179 -8.40 0.91 -20.73
C GLU A 179 -9.59 0.76 -21.69
N GLU A 180 -9.60 1.42 -22.86
CA GLU A 180 -10.79 1.44 -23.74
C GLU A 180 -10.58 0.62 -25.01
N GLN A 181 -9.37 0.64 -25.60
CA GLN A 181 -9.08 -0.02 -26.86
C GLN A 181 -8.51 -1.44 -26.67
N GLY A 182 -8.12 -1.82 -25.44
CA GLY A 182 -7.63 -3.15 -25.13
C GLY A 182 -6.18 -3.42 -25.60
N ASN A 183 -5.41 -2.37 -25.90
CA ASN A 183 -4.00 -2.52 -26.28
C ASN A 183 -3.15 -2.67 -25.01
N ASP A 184 -2.57 -3.85 -24.81
CA ASP A 184 -1.69 -4.10 -23.67
C ASP A 184 -0.26 -3.60 -23.95
N TYR A 185 0.47 -3.28 -22.88
CA TYR A 185 1.88 -2.94 -22.95
C TYR A 185 2.75 -4.19 -23.17
N PRO A 186 3.87 -4.08 -23.91
CA PRO A 186 4.83 -5.17 -24.02
C PRO A 186 5.29 -5.64 -22.63
N PHE A 187 5.10 -6.92 -22.33
CA PHE A 187 5.38 -7.50 -21.02
C PHE A 187 6.80 -7.23 -20.51
N GLY A 188 7.80 -7.29 -21.40
CA GLY A 188 9.19 -7.06 -21.05
C GLY A 188 9.54 -5.59 -20.73
N LEU A 189 8.66 -4.63 -21.07
CA LEU A 189 8.86 -3.21 -20.81
C LEU A 189 8.01 -2.71 -19.64
N VAL A 190 6.79 -3.22 -19.51
CA VAL A 190 5.86 -2.89 -18.41
C VAL A 190 5.39 -4.20 -17.77
N ARG A 191 6.17 -4.68 -16.79
CA ARG A 191 5.88 -5.97 -16.14
C ARG A 191 4.55 -5.93 -15.38
N TRP A 192 4.23 -4.83 -14.73
CA TRP A 192 3.10 -4.70 -13.83
C TRP A 192 2.14 -3.63 -14.33
N THR A 193 1.14 -4.05 -15.13
CA THR A 193 -0.02 -3.25 -15.48
C THR A 193 -1.09 -3.40 -14.40
N GLU A 194 -2.15 -2.59 -14.47
CA GLU A 194 -3.30 -2.73 -13.57
C GLU A 194 -3.90 -4.14 -13.59
N GLN A 195 -4.10 -4.75 -14.78
CA GLN A 195 -4.60 -6.13 -14.87
C GLN A 195 -3.64 -7.13 -14.21
N ARG A 196 -2.34 -7.02 -14.46
CA ARG A 196 -1.33 -7.91 -13.87
C ARG A 196 -1.18 -7.71 -12.35
N ASN A 197 -1.53 -6.53 -11.83
CA ASN A 197 -1.66 -6.31 -10.40
C ASN A 197 -2.91 -7.00 -9.84
N PHE A 198 -4.03 -7.04 -10.61
CA PHE A 198 -5.22 -7.81 -10.20
C PHE A 198 -4.89 -9.30 -10.12
N ASP A 199 -4.25 -9.87 -11.13
CA ASP A 199 -3.81 -11.27 -11.14
C ASP A 199 -2.92 -11.58 -9.92
N ALA A 200 -1.93 -10.71 -9.66
CA ALA A 200 -1.02 -10.92 -8.53
C ALA A 200 -1.72 -10.85 -7.16
N VAL A 201 -2.76 -10.03 -7.02
CA VAL A 201 -3.56 -9.97 -5.78
C VAL A 201 -4.41 -11.23 -5.63
N LEU A 202 -5.03 -11.69 -6.72
CA LEU A 202 -5.81 -12.93 -6.71
C LEU A 202 -4.95 -14.14 -6.35
N ASP A 203 -3.71 -14.21 -6.83
CA ASP A 203 -2.74 -15.23 -6.41
C ASP A 203 -2.48 -15.17 -4.89
N MET A 204 -2.37 -13.97 -4.30
CA MET A 204 -2.17 -13.80 -2.86
C MET A 204 -3.39 -14.27 -2.04
N PHE A 205 -4.61 -14.16 -2.57
CA PHE A 205 -5.79 -14.73 -1.94
C PHE A 205 -5.78 -16.25 -1.98
N VAL A 206 -5.45 -16.86 -3.14
CA VAL A 206 -5.31 -18.32 -3.28
C VAL A 206 -4.30 -18.88 -2.29
N GLU A 207 -3.16 -18.21 -2.12
CA GLU A 207 -2.09 -18.64 -1.21
C GLU A 207 -2.39 -18.36 0.27
N GLY A 208 -3.48 -17.64 0.59
CA GLY A 208 -3.81 -17.22 1.95
C GLY A 208 -2.85 -16.19 2.55
N ASN A 209 -2.04 -15.54 1.72
CA ASN A 209 -1.12 -14.48 2.13
C ASN A 209 -1.83 -13.15 2.42
N VAL A 210 -3.00 -12.96 1.84
CA VAL A 210 -3.91 -11.85 2.11
C VAL A 210 -5.29 -12.43 2.44
N VAL A 211 -5.84 -12.03 3.58
CA VAL A 211 -7.15 -12.48 4.08
C VAL A 211 -8.09 -11.29 4.23
N THR A 212 -9.35 -11.47 3.93
CA THR A 212 -10.35 -10.40 3.82
C THR A 212 -11.53 -10.54 4.80
N GLU A 213 -11.67 -11.69 5.47
CA GLU A 213 -12.80 -12.00 6.33
C GLU A 213 -13.02 -10.95 7.43
N SER A 214 -11.94 -10.36 7.95
CA SER A 214 -12.01 -9.31 8.98
C SER A 214 -12.54 -7.96 8.45
N PHE A 215 -12.66 -7.80 7.12
CA PHE A 215 -13.15 -6.58 6.48
C PHE A 215 -14.65 -6.67 6.13
N ILE A 216 -15.18 -7.88 6.08
CA ILE A 216 -16.59 -8.13 5.76
C ILE A 216 -17.38 -7.87 7.03
N THR A 217 -18.09 -6.75 7.05
CA THR A 217 -19.08 -6.44 8.10
C THR A 217 -20.45 -6.78 7.58
N LEU A 218 -21.10 -7.69 8.27
CA LEU A 218 -22.50 -8.05 8.03
C LEU A 218 -23.45 -6.90 8.42
#